data_e388bb4bf2cadbbf3f042d905dbcf2fb
#
_entry.id   e388bb4bf2cadbbf3f042d905dbcf2fb
#
_cell.length_a   1.000
_cell.length_b   1.000
_cell.length_c   1.000
_cell.angle_alpha   90.00
_cell.angle_beta   90.00
_cell.angle_gamma   90.00
#
_symmetry.space_group_name_H-M   'P 1'
#
loop_
_entity.id
_entity.type
_entity.pdbx_description
1 polymer ?
#
loop_
_entity_poly.entity_id
_entity_poly.type
_entity_poly.pdbx_seq_one_letter_code
_entity_poly.pdbx_strand_id
1 'polypeptide(L)' 'MKIVYQGTEVETGQTSVAGFLAERQVDAAKAIVEYAGEVYAPGTDLAALELKPGAALDVFKLTAGG' A
#
# COMPACT_ATOMS: atom_id res chain seq x y z
N MET A 1 -8.85 -1.76 11.76
CA MET A 1 -9.80 -1.70 10.65
C MET A 1 -9.48 -2.76 9.61
N LYS A 2 -10.43 -3.07 8.75
CA LYS A 2 -10.22 -4.03 7.67
C LYS A 2 -10.04 -3.32 6.35
N ILE A 3 -9.06 -3.76 5.57
CA ILE A 3 -8.83 -3.29 4.21
C ILE A 3 -8.65 -4.53 3.32
N VAL A 4 -8.71 -4.33 2.00
CA VAL A 4 -8.46 -5.41 1.05
C VAL A 4 -7.05 -5.22 0.51
N TYR A 5 -6.14 -6.09 0.91
CA TYR A 5 -4.73 -6.01 0.51
C TYR A 5 -4.40 -7.17 -0.41
N GLN A 6 -3.96 -6.85 -1.63
CA GLN A 6 -3.62 -7.87 -2.65
C GLN A 6 -4.76 -8.88 -2.82
N GLY A 7 -5.99 -8.35 -2.85
CA GLY A 7 -7.17 -9.17 -3.06
C GLY A 7 -7.68 -9.92 -1.84
N THR A 8 -7.03 -9.78 -0.69
CA THR A 8 -7.42 -10.49 0.53
C THR A 8 -7.76 -9.49 1.64
N GLU A 9 -8.86 -9.72 2.32
CA GLU A 9 -9.24 -8.88 3.45
C GLU A 9 -8.28 -9.13 4.61
N VAL A 10 -7.70 -8.05 5.13
CA VAL A 10 -6.77 -8.12 6.25
C VAL A 10 -7.13 -7.07 7.29
N GLU A 11 -6.72 -7.34 8.53
CA GLU A 11 -6.92 -6.43 9.65
C GLU A 11 -5.65 -5.63 9.89
N THR A 12 -5.78 -4.33 10.17
CA THR A 12 -4.63 -3.50 10.50
C THR A 12 -5.01 -2.44 11.52
N GLY A 13 -4.03 -2.07 12.35
CA GLY A 13 -4.16 -0.93 13.25
C GLY A 13 -3.53 0.34 12.68
N GLN A 14 -2.97 0.26 11.48
CA GLN A 14 -2.33 1.42 10.87
C GLN A 14 -3.36 2.41 10.36
N THR A 15 -2.99 3.69 10.30
CA THR A 15 -3.87 4.76 9.85
C THR A 15 -3.44 5.36 8.53
N SER A 16 -2.26 5.01 8.02
CA SER A 16 -1.77 5.52 6.74
C SER A 16 -1.32 4.37 5.84
N VAL A 17 -1.31 4.62 4.54
CA VAL A 17 -0.83 3.65 3.58
C VAL A 17 0.65 3.35 3.84
N ALA A 18 1.46 4.39 4.11
CA ALA A 18 2.88 4.20 4.41
C ALA A 18 3.08 3.32 5.64
N GLY A 19 2.32 3.54 6.70
CA GLY A 19 2.42 2.75 7.92
C GLY A 19 2.06 1.30 7.68
N PHE A 20 1.01 1.06 6.90
CA PHE A 20 0.60 -0.30 6.58
C PHE A 20 1.68 -1.03 5.77
N LEU A 21 2.23 -0.37 4.75
CA LEU A 21 3.27 -0.99 3.92
C LEU A 21 4.54 -1.28 4.73
N ALA A 22 4.91 -0.37 5.64
CA ALA A 22 6.05 -0.60 6.52
C ALA A 22 5.81 -1.83 7.42
N GLU A 23 4.60 -1.97 7.93
CA GLU A 23 4.22 -3.12 8.75
C GLU A 23 4.37 -4.42 7.96
N ARG A 24 4.07 -4.38 6.67
CA ARG A 24 4.18 -5.54 5.78
C ARG A 24 5.58 -5.69 5.18
N GLN A 25 6.54 -4.85 5.58
CA GLN A 25 7.90 -4.88 5.08
C GLN A 25 7.99 -4.66 3.57
N VAL A 26 7.12 -3.80 3.06
CA VAL A 26 7.13 -3.41 1.65
C VAL A 26 7.88 -2.10 1.50
N ASP A 27 8.88 -2.08 0.62
CA ASP A 27 9.64 -0.87 0.32
C ASP A 27 8.91 -0.08 -0.76
N ALA A 28 8.21 0.97 -0.35
CA ALA A 28 7.41 1.79 -1.26
C ALA A 28 8.28 2.55 -2.27
N ALA A 29 9.57 2.69 -2.02
CA ALA A 29 10.49 3.32 -2.97
C ALA A 29 10.75 2.44 -4.18
N LYS A 30 10.43 1.15 -4.08
CA LYS A 30 10.69 0.16 -5.13
C LYS A 30 9.43 -0.53 -5.60
N ALA A 31 8.30 0.12 -5.44
CA ALA A 31 7.02 -0.49 -5.80
C ALA A 31 6.04 0.54 -6.32
N ILE A 32 5.16 0.11 -7.21
CA ILE A 32 4.01 0.89 -7.63
C ILE A 32 2.88 0.50 -6.68
N VAL A 33 2.17 1.48 -6.16
CA VAL A 33 1.08 1.24 -5.22
C VAL A 33 -0.22 1.74 -5.84
N GLU A 34 -1.25 0.88 -5.81
CA GLU A 34 -2.59 1.28 -6.21
C GLU A 34 -3.45 1.29 -4.95
N TYR A 35 -4.04 2.44 -4.66
CA TYR A 35 -4.87 2.58 -3.46
C TYR A 35 -6.15 3.31 -3.81
N ALA A 36 -7.28 2.69 -3.48
CA ALA A 36 -8.62 3.26 -3.70
C ALA A 36 -8.80 3.72 -5.16
N GLY A 37 -8.25 2.98 -6.11
CA GLY A 37 -8.38 3.28 -7.53
C GLY A 37 -7.35 4.23 -8.10
N GLU A 38 -6.47 4.77 -7.27
CA GLU A 38 -5.41 5.69 -7.71
C GLU A 38 -4.07 4.98 -7.72
N VAL A 39 -3.26 5.26 -8.76
CA VAL A 39 -1.93 4.66 -8.91
C VAL A 39 -0.88 5.66 -8.46
N TYR A 40 0.03 5.19 -7.61
CA TYR A 40 1.10 6.03 -7.06
C TYR A 40 2.45 5.46 -7.47
N ALA A 41 3.29 6.32 -8.05
CA ALA A 41 4.63 5.94 -8.50
C ALA A 41 5.54 5.59 -7.33
N PRO A 42 6.61 4.79 -7.59
CA PRO A 42 7.61 4.51 -6.55
C PRO A 42 8.16 5.80 -5.95
N GLY A 43 8.34 5.81 -4.63
CA GLY A 43 8.88 6.98 -3.95
C GLY A 43 7.87 8.07 -3.62
N THR A 44 6.60 7.89 -3.97
CA THR A 44 5.55 8.83 -3.58
C THR A 44 5.41 8.83 -2.06
N ASP A 45 5.17 10.02 -1.48
CA ASP A 45 4.94 10.12 -0.04
C ASP A 45 3.55 9.55 0.30
N LEU A 46 3.54 8.32 0.76
CA LEU A 46 2.30 7.62 1.11
C LEU A 46 1.88 7.86 2.56
N ALA A 47 2.68 8.60 3.33
CA ALA A 47 2.33 8.91 4.72
C ALA A 47 1.12 9.86 4.80
N ALA A 48 0.90 10.64 3.75
CA ALA A 48 -0.24 11.56 3.68
C ALA A 48 -1.52 10.87 3.27
N LEU A 49 -1.46 9.62 2.80
CA LEU A 49 -2.64 8.86 2.38
C LEU A 49 -3.24 8.14 3.58
N GLU A 50 -4.44 8.53 3.95
CA GLU A 50 -5.15 7.90 5.05
C GLU A 50 -5.76 6.57 4.63
N LEU A 51 -5.57 5.54 5.46
CA LEU A 51 -6.26 4.26 5.25
C LEU A 51 -7.71 4.40 5.62
N LYS A 52 -8.59 3.89 4.77
CA LYS A 52 -10.03 3.90 5.02
C LYS A 52 -10.56 2.47 5.05
N PRO A 53 -11.50 2.17 5.95
CA PRO A 53 -12.06 0.83 6.05
C PRO A 53 -12.62 0.36 4.70
N GLY A 54 -12.29 -0.86 4.34
CA GLY A 54 -12.79 -1.48 3.12
C GLY A 54 -12.07 -1.07 1.84
N ALA A 55 -11.12 -0.14 1.91
CA ALA A 55 -10.40 0.28 0.72
C ALA A 55 -9.49 -0.83 0.18
N ALA A 56 -9.30 -0.83 -1.13
CA ALA A 56 -8.42 -1.79 -1.79
C ALA A 56 -7.03 -1.20 -1.95
N LEU A 57 -6.02 -2.00 -1.60
CA LEU A 57 -4.62 -1.61 -1.67
C LEU A 57 -3.85 -2.74 -2.36
N ASP A 58 -3.20 -2.42 -3.47
CA ASP A 58 -2.41 -3.38 -4.21
C ASP A 58 -0.99 -2.84 -4.41
N VAL A 59 -0.03 -3.75 -4.45
CA VAL A 59 1.37 -3.40 -4.59
C VAL A 59 1.98 -4.21 -5.72
N PHE A 60 2.68 -3.52 -6.61
CA PHE A 60 3.37 -4.15 -7.73
C PHE A 60 4.86 -3.86 -7.57
N LYS A 61 5.61 -4.87 -7.14
CA LYS A 61 7.04 -4.70 -6.91
C LYS A 61 7.78 -4.59 -8.24
N LEU A 62 8.69 -3.62 -8.29
CA LEU A 62 9.56 -3.47 -9.44
C LEU A 62 10.79 -4.34 -9.21
N THR A 63 10.98 -5.33 -10.09
CA THR A 63 12.18 -6.15 -10.02
C THR A 63 13.21 -5.54 -10.94
N ALA A 64 14.40 -5.32 -10.40
CA ALA A 64 15.50 -4.82 -11.19
C ALA A 64 15.87 -5.88 -12.21
N GLY A 65 15.64 -5.56 -13.46
CA GLY A 65 16.14 -6.21 -14.62
C GLY A 65 16.59 -7.66 -14.51
N GLY A 66 15.89 -8.33 -13.79
CA GLY A 66 16.09 -9.77 -13.67
C GLY A 66 17.41 -10.20 -13.48
#